data_10dd5a544c1671f9ccd53072e34005a4
#
_entry.id   10dd5a544c1671f9ccd53072e34005a4
#
_cell.length_a   1.000
_cell.length_b   1.000
_cell.length_c   1.000
_cell.angle_alpha   90.00
_cell.angle_beta   90.00
_cell.angle_gamma   90.00
#
_symmetry.space_group_name_H-M   'P 1'
#
loop_
_entity.id
_entity.type
_entity.pdbx_description
1 polymer ?
#
loop_
_entity_poly.entity_id
_entity_poly.type
_entity_poly.pdbx_seq_one_letter_code
_entity_poly.pdbx_strand_id
1 'polypeptide(L)'
;MILLVLTFIFLIAAVIGPRFIKDLKKGYDRDEVTSLGWARWLCRGLCVIVAIICFASTSIIYIDADEVGHMKKIYGGSNMPASQVIAAPWQKGAQARILTPGFKFISFVKVFYDIETLPMVTVPEGSYGFLVAKDGAPLRPGQYLADDWGEKEFQKMIDAEYFLGFEKGQDKYTGSRGQKGPQLAVLRPGQYRINRYLFDITEGKSTDIPAGYVGVVKSNVGDEYLGSPLLPTGVKTSSLSVPIVPKGYQGVWADVLKPGRYYMNLKAYKITQIDTRVQTWKYIGGYDRRWIDLKIGDNGQIEQTERTDNVPYDAEAYADRAIIIRVEGWDVFQDSRVQVQVTPENAPFVVASVGGIKEIEDKIITPNYRSIVRNVVAQNQEIKVPMLDDKGNEIKDDEGNVMMQTTERPRQVLDLLYERASLEAATLKDLKPAGAQNGLTVQWVRFGDPMIPPELLIPGKRKQLADQLKQTYVEEREAQFARVQTEKERARADQQGTLMKSEIGIKVADNNKLARTKEGEGEKAYLSLVAQGQEKQANVLGKEKAFELAYVEKVLEAAKETPEIIKIPNILVMGSGGGLEGAAAILGANNMTLGLQKGKVVNQQQ
;
A
#
# COMPACT_ATOMS: atom_id res chain seq x y z
N MET A 1 -4.58 0.94 65.78
CA MET A 1 -4.99 0.50 67.14
C MET A 1 -4.32 1.33 68.23
N ILE A 2 -2.98 1.37 68.35
CA ILE A 2 -2.29 2.09 69.45
C ILE A 2 -2.70 3.56 69.53
N LEU A 3 -2.73 4.30 68.42
CA LEU A 3 -3.14 5.71 68.37
C LEU A 3 -4.60 5.93 68.80
N LEU A 4 -5.51 5.00 68.50
CA LEU A 4 -6.90 5.06 68.94
C LEU A 4 -6.98 4.89 70.45
N VAL A 5 -6.27 3.92 71.01
CA VAL A 5 -6.17 3.70 72.45
C VAL A 5 -5.60 4.96 73.13
N LEU A 6 -4.56 5.54 72.54
CA LEU A 6 -3.96 6.80 73.01
C LEU A 6 -4.95 7.96 73.00
N THR A 7 -5.77 8.11 71.94
CA THR A 7 -6.82 9.17 71.92
C THR A 7 -7.79 9.05 73.09
N PHE A 8 -8.26 7.83 73.36
CA PHE A 8 -9.15 7.60 74.49
C PHE A 8 -8.45 7.79 75.84
N ILE A 9 -7.20 7.31 75.97
CA ILE A 9 -6.39 7.49 77.17
C ILE A 9 -6.20 8.97 77.47
N PHE A 10 -5.84 9.80 76.43
CA PHE A 10 -5.65 11.23 76.63
C PHE A 10 -6.97 11.97 76.88
N LEU A 11 -8.10 11.55 76.30
CA LEU A 11 -9.40 12.08 76.61
C LEU A 11 -9.79 11.78 78.08
N ILE A 12 -9.56 10.55 78.55
CA ILE A 12 -9.80 10.16 79.92
C ILE A 12 -8.84 10.91 80.86
N ALA A 13 -7.55 11.03 80.48
CA ALA A 13 -6.54 11.80 81.21
C ALA A 13 -6.88 13.30 81.30
N ALA A 14 -7.52 13.90 80.29
CA ALA A 14 -7.99 15.27 80.31
C ALA A 14 -9.11 15.51 81.37
N VAL A 15 -9.91 14.46 81.67
CA VAL A 15 -10.97 14.52 82.67
C VAL A 15 -10.45 14.22 84.06
N ILE A 16 -9.61 13.17 84.18
CA ILE A 16 -9.20 12.64 85.49
C ILE A 16 -7.88 13.24 85.95
N GLY A 17 -6.92 13.50 85.02
CA GLY A 17 -5.55 13.95 85.31
C GLY A 17 -5.48 15.22 86.19
N PRO A 18 -6.29 16.24 85.93
CA PRO A 18 -6.28 17.45 86.76
C PRO A 18 -6.66 17.23 88.24
N ARG A 19 -7.34 16.10 88.52
CA ARG A 19 -7.70 15.73 89.91
C ARG A 19 -6.52 15.27 90.75
N PHE A 20 -5.44 14.83 90.10
CA PHE A 20 -4.21 14.40 90.72
C PHE A 20 -3.25 15.54 90.98
N ILE A 21 -3.43 16.71 90.34
CA ILE A 21 -2.59 17.86 90.64
C ILE A 21 -3.05 18.48 91.93
N LYS A 22 -2.32 18.24 92.96
CA LYS A 22 -2.57 18.83 94.33
C LYS A 22 -2.01 20.25 94.35
N ASP A 23 -2.70 21.09 95.08
CA ASP A 23 -2.19 22.47 95.31
C ASP A 23 -0.90 22.39 96.15
N LEU A 24 0.09 23.16 95.77
CA LEU A 24 1.41 23.25 96.48
C LEU A 24 1.23 24.13 97.72
N LYS A 25 1.58 23.62 98.90
CA LYS A 25 1.71 24.44 100.09
C LYS A 25 3.06 25.16 100.05
N LYS A 26 3.06 26.48 99.99
CA LYS A 26 4.26 27.31 100.00
C LYS A 26 4.55 27.82 101.39
N GLY A 27 5.72 27.44 101.92
CA GLY A 27 6.25 27.99 103.13
C GLY A 27 5.82 27.28 104.46
N TYR A 28 6.41 27.78 105.54
CA TYR A 28 6.18 27.26 106.95
C TYR A 28 4.82 27.71 107.53
N ASP A 29 4.21 28.75 106.92
CA ASP A 29 2.89 29.23 107.27
C ASP A 29 1.81 28.45 106.51
N ARG A 30 0.95 27.78 107.21
CA ARG A 30 -0.04 26.81 106.69
C ARG A 30 -1.18 27.45 105.89
N ASP A 31 -1.22 28.79 105.77
CA ASP A 31 -2.38 29.51 105.25
C ASP A 31 -2.18 30.04 103.78
N GLU A 32 -0.99 30.01 103.23
CA GLU A 32 -0.74 30.38 101.87
C GLU A 32 -0.73 29.17 100.92
N VAL A 33 -1.89 28.89 100.36
CA VAL A 33 -2.05 27.86 99.34
C VAL A 33 -2.01 28.54 97.94
N THR A 34 -0.93 28.34 97.22
CA THR A 34 -0.92 28.74 95.79
C THR A 34 -1.74 27.73 95.01
N SER A 35 -2.88 28.22 94.47
CA SER A 35 -3.75 27.36 93.65
C SER A 35 -3.09 27.10 92.30
N LEU A 36 -2.81 25.82 91.97
CA LEU A 36 -2.32 25.38 90.68
C LEU A 36 -3.48 25.27 89.64
N GLY A 37 -4.48 26.14 89.75
CA GLY A 37 -5.65 26.15 88.84
C GLY A 37 -5.23 26.27 87.39
N TRP A 38 -4.24 27.14 87.09
CA TRP A 38 -3.68 27.31 85.75
C TRP A 38 -3.00 26.03 85.24
N ALA A 39 -2.28 25.30 86.10
CA ALA A 39 -1.62 24.01 85.73
C ALA A 39 -2.67 22.93 85.41
N ARG A 40 -3.78 22.93 86.13
CA ARG A 40 -4.93 22.01 85.83
C ARG A 40 -5.54 22.34 84.48
N TRP A 41 -5.70 23.63 84.14
CA TRP A 41 -6.17 24.03 82.81
C TRP A 41 -5.18 23.72 81.73
N LEU A 42 -3.86 23.97 81.94
CA LEU A 42 -2.82 23.59 80.99
C LEU A 42 -2.75 22.08 80.75
N CYS A 43 -2.82 21.28 81.81
CA CYS A 43 -2.84 19.82 81.71
C CYS A 43 -4.05 19.33 80.86
N ARG A 44 -5.24 19.90 81.13
CA ARG A 44 -6.44 19.60 80.29
C ARG A 44 -6.23 19.99 78.84
N GLY A 45 -5.75 21.20 78.59
CA GLY A 45 -5.49 21.72 77.26
C GLY A 45 -4.49 20.87 76.51
N LEU A 46 -3.37 20.49 77.15
CA LEU A 46 -2.35 19.63 76.56
C LEU A 46 -2.89 18.26 76.22
N CYS A 47 -3.62 17.62 77.14
CA CYS A 47 -4.23 16.30 76.89
C CYS A 47 -5.24 16.34 75.74
N VAL A 48 -6.06 17.38 75.67
CA VAL A 48 -7.03 17.58 74.57
C VAL A 48 -6.29 17.82 73.23
N ILE A 49 -5.24 18.65 73.22
CA ILE A 49 -4.46 18.90 71.99
C ILE A 49 -3.82 17.58 71.50
N VAL A 50 -3.21 16.80 72.39
CA VAL A 50 -2.63 15.49 72.04
C VAL A 50 -3.72 14.52 71.54
N ALA A 51 -4.89 14.50 72.21
CA ALA A 51 -6.01 13.68 71.75
C ALA A 51 -6.48 14.09 70.34
N ILE A 52 -6.57 15.42 70.09
CA ILE A 52 -6.91 15.93 68.76
C ILE A 52 -5.86 15.57 67.70
N ILE A 53 -4.58 15.67 68.04
CA ILE A 53 -3.48 15.27 67.15
C ILE A 53 -3.57 13.79 66.85
N CYS A 54 -3.74 12.92 67.86
CA CYS A 54 -3.92 11.50 67.67
C CYS A 54 -5.16 11.16 66.85
N PHE A 55 -6.30 11.84 67.10
CA PHE A 55 -7.52 11.69 66.33
C PHE A 55 -7.33 12.13 64.88
N ALA A 56 -6.74 13.30 64.65
CA ALA A 56 -6.45 13.79 63.29
C ALA A 56 -5.51 12.84 62.54
N SER A 57 -4.46 12.34 63.20
CA SER A 57 -3.51 11.37 62.61
C SER A 57 -4.17 10.06 62.21
N THR A 58 -5.21 9.62 62.91
CA THR A 58 -5.96 8.41 62.55
C THR A 58 -7.11 8.67 61.57
N SER A 59 -7.52 9.91 61.41
CA SER A 59 -8.71 10.30 60.65
C SER A 59 -8.42 11.03 59.32
N ILE A 60 -7.18 11.50 59.15
CA ILE A 60 -6.78 12.22 57.95
C ILE A 60 -5.96 11.32 57.03
N ILE A 61 -6.33 11.33 55.76
CA ILE A 61 -5.58 10.65 54.70
C ILE A 61 -5.35 11.69 53.59
N TYR A 62 -4.14 11.65 53.05
CA TYR A 62 -3.78 12.35 51.84
C TYR A 62 -3.52 11.31 50.76
N ILE A 63 -4.11 11.53 49.57
CA ILE A 63 -3.94 10.72 48.38
C ILE A 63 -3.41 11.61 47.29
N ASP A 64 -2.33 11.20 46.63
CA ASP A 64 -1.68 11.93 45.57
C ASP A 64 -2.60 12.08 44.34
N ALA A 65 -2.31 13.06 43.49
CA ALA A 65 -3.16 13.45 42.36
C ALA A 65 -3.32 12.34 41.31
N ASP A 66 -2.31 11.50 41.15
CA ASP A 66 -2.22 10.39 40.21
C ASP A 66 -2.54 9.02 40.83
N GLU A 67 -2.97 9.00 42.10
CA GLU A 67 -3.30 7.79 42.82
C GLU A 67 -4.80 7.70 43.16
N VAL A 68 -5.22 6.49 43.48
CA VAL A 68 -6.56 6.16 43.96
C VAL A 68 -6.43 5.33 45.23
N GLY A 69 -7.11 5.77 46.28
CA GLY A 69 -7.12 5.02 47.55
C GLY A 69 -8.18 3.90 47.52
N HIS A 70 -7.71 2.68 47.71
CA HIS A 70 -8.55 1.49 47.83
C HIS A 70 -8.72 1.14 49.30
N MET A 71 -9.97 1.00 49.73
CA MET A 71 -10.29 0.74 51.13
C MET A 71 -10.57 -0.75 51.38
N LYS A 72 -9.99 -1.32 52.42
CA LYS A 72 -10.30 -2.65 52.89
C LYS A 72 -10.72 -2.56 54.36
N LYS A 73 -11.97 -2.86 54.65
CA LYS A 73 -12.51 -2.79 56.03
C LYS A 73 -12.01 -3.96 56.84
N ILE A 74 -11.29 -3.67 57.92
CA ILE A 74 -10.69 -4.69 58.81
C ILE A 74 -11.58 -4.93 60.04
N TYR A 75 -12.09 -3.83 60.62
CA TYR A 75 -12.86 -3.89 61.86
C TYR A 75 -14.27 -3.38 61.65
N GLY A 76 -15.21 -3.97 62.40
CA GLY A 76 -16.63 -3.59 62.37
C GLY A 76 -17.37 -4.20 61.16
N GLY A 77 -18.59 -4.61 61.37
CA GLY A 77 -19.45 -5.24 60.38
C GLY A 77 -19.39 -6.76 60.32
N SER A 78 -20.24 -7.36 59.51
CA SER A 78 -20.32 -8.83 59.30
C SER A 78 -19.20 -9.33 58.41
N ASN A 79 -18.95 -10.64 58.44
CA ASN A 79 -18.01 -11.27 57.51
C ASN A 79 -18.64 -11.34 56.10
N MET A 80 -17.80 -11.20 55.09
CA MET A 80 -18.20 -11.33 53.70
C MET A 80 -18.46 -12.80 53.33
N PRO A 81 -19.51 -13.15 52.59
CA PRO A 81 -19.71 -14.48 52.04
C PRO A 81 -18.56 -14.92 51.13
N ALA A 82 -18.26 -16.23 51.12
CA ALA A 82 -17.17 -16.79 50.31
C ALA A 82 -17.37 -16.59 48.77
N SER A 83 -18.59 -16.35 48.33
CA SER A 83 -18.93 -16.13 46.92
C SER A 83 -18.68 -14.70 46.41
N GLN A 84 -18.45 -13.75 47.32
CA GLN A 84 -18.21 -12.34 47.00
C GLN A 84 -16.72 -12.00 47.05
N VAL A 85 -16.30 -11.08 46.21
CA VAL A 85 -14.93 -10.53 46.17
C VAL A 85 -14.93 -9.11 46.75
N ILE A 86 -16.00 -8.37 46.56
CA ILE A 86 -16.19 -7.00 47.05
C ILE A 86 -17.20 -7.01 48.19
N ALA A 87 -16.78 -6.50 49.33
CA ALA A 87 -17.61 -6.41 50.53
C ALA A 87 -18.65 -5.28 50.39
N ALA A 88 -19.84 -5.53 50.84
CA ALA A 88 -20.83 -4.49 51.06
C ALA A 88 -20.33 -3.49 52.13
N PRO A 89 -20.86 -2.24 52.17
CA PRO A 89 -20.41 -1.21 53.14
C PRO A 89 -20.43 -1.66 54.61
N TRP A 90 -21.36 -2.56 54.95
CA TRP A 90 -21.52 -3.13 56.31
C TRP A 90 -20.69 -4.41 56.55
N GLN A 91 -19.96 -4.87 55.56
CA GLN A 91 -19.13 -6.11 55.64
C GLN A 91 -17.65 -5.79 55.77
N LYS A 92 -16.88 -6.72 56.32
CA LYS A 92 -15.42 -6.69 56.30
C LYS A 92 -14.90 -7.20 54.96
N GLY A 93 -13.83 -6.58 54.47
CA GLY A 93 -13.19 -6.93 53.19
C GLY A 93 -12.94 -5.73 52.31
N ALA A 94 -12.56 -6.00 51.06
CA ALA A 94 -12.33 -4.97 50.04
C ALA A 94 -13.64 -4.23 49.72
N GLN A 95 -13.62 -2.90 49.82
CA GLN A 95 -14.81 -2.05 49.62
C GLN A 95 -14.94 -1.63 48.18
N ALA A 96 -16.20 -1.46 47.69
CA ALA A 96 -16.48 -0.91 46.37
C ALA A 96 -16.01 0.54 46.28
N ARG A 97 -16.19 1.29 47.36
CA ARG A 97 -15.86 2.71 47.43
C ARG A 97 -14.35 2.94 47.29
N ILE A 98 -13.98 3.88 46.43
CA ILE A 98 -12.62 4.38 46.28
C ILE A 98 -12.47 5.79 46.82
N LEU A 99 -11.30 6.14 47.28
CA LEU A 99 -10.96 7.48 47.73
C LEU A 99 -10.29 8.24 46.58
N THR A 100 -10.85 9.40 46.27
CA THR A 100 -10.31 10.31 45.26
C THR A 100 -9.14 11.11 45.82
N PRO A 101 -8.24 11.67 44.97
CA PRO A 101 -7.12 12.49 45.38
C PRO A 101 -7.48 13.65 46.33
N GLY A 102 -6.48 14.08 47.12
CA GLY A 102 -6.56 15.17 48.07
C GLY A 102 -6.75 14.74 49.51
N PHE A 103 -6.94 15.71 50.39
CA PHE A 103 -7.19 15.47 51.82
C PHE A 103 -8.61 14.93 52.06
N LYS A 104 -8.67 13.82 52.76
CA LYS A 104 -9.93 13.20 53.19
C LYS A 104 -9.97 13.09 54.70
N PHE A 105 -11.05 13.56 55.30
CA PHE A 105 -11.31 13.40 56.70
C PHE A 105 -12.43 12.36 56.89
N ILE A 106 -12.08 11.22 57.44
CA ILE A 106 -13.02 10.17 57.79
C ILE A 106 -12.63 9.70 59.18
N SER A 107 -13.51 9.80 60.18
CA SER A 107 -13.20 9.48 61.57
C SER A 107 -12.65 8.09 61.73
N PHE A 108 -11.45 7.99 62.30
CA PHE A 108 -10.72 6.75 62.56
C PHE A 108 -10.50 5.84 61.37
N VAL A 109 -10.40 6.43 60.16
CA VAL A 109 -10.29 5.67 58.91
C VAL A 109 -9.09 4.71 58.92
N LYS A 110 -7.92 5.13 59.39
CA LYS A 110 -6.71 4.26 59.49
C LYS A 110 -6.82 3.18 60.54
N VAL A 111 -7.88 3.19 61.35
CA VAL A 111 -8.13 2.15 62.36
C VAL A 111 -9.10 1.11 61.81
N PHE A 112 -10.17 1.53 61.17
CA PHE A 112 -11.21 0.62 60.67
C PHE A 112 -10.90 0.07 59.28
N TYR A 113 -10.08 0.79 58.49
CA TYR A 113 -9.75 0.45 57.12
C TYR A 113 -8.24 0.37 56.93
N ASP A 114 -7.80 -0.61 56.18
CA ASP A 114 -6.51 -0.64 55.51
C ASP A 114 -6.68 0.06 54.17
N ILE A 115 -5.79 1.01 53.86
CA ILE A 115 -5.88 1.81 52.66
C ILE A 115 -4.63 1.61 51.86
N GLU A 116 -4.84 1.09 50.65
CA GLU A 116 -3.81 0.87 49.66
C GLU A 116 -3.96 1.93 48.57
N THR A 117 -2.92 2.75 48.36
CA THR A 117 -2.88 3.70 47.25
C THR A 117 -2.27 3.02 46.04
N LEU A 118 -2.98 3.04 44.93
CA LEU A 118 -2.56 2.49 43.66
C LEU A 118 -2.63 3.57 42.59
N PRO A 119 -1.72 3.58 41.62
CA PRO A 119 -1.74 4.57 40.54
C PRO A 119 -3.04 4.44 39.74
N MET A 120 -3.51 5.58 39.20
CA MET A 120 -4.62 5.60 38.26
C MET A 120 -4.36 4.71 37.07
N VAL A 121 -5.41 4.13 36.52
CA VAL A 121 -5.30 3.33 35.29
C VAL A 121 -5.15 4.28 34.11
N THR A 122 -3.99 4.24 33.47
CA THR A 122 -3.71 5.01 32.26
C THR A 122 -3.77 4.06 31.07
N VAL A 123 -4.68 4.38 30.13
CA VAL A 123 -4.76 3.68 28.84
C VAL A 123 -4.09 4.58 27.80
N PRO A 124 -2.97 4.16 27.20
CA PRO A 124 -2.23 4.97 26.23
C PRO A 124 -3.02 5.10 24.90
N GLU A 125 -2.68 6.11 24.12
CA GLU A 125 -3.21 6.24 22.78
C GLU A 125 -2.86 5.03 21.90
N GLY A 126 -3.80 4.60 21.07
CA GLY A 126 -3.63 3.40 20.24
C GLY A 126 -3.93 2.09 20.97
N SER A 127 -4.28 2.14 22.25
CA SER A 127 -4.68 0.97 23.04
C SER A 127 -6.05 1.18 23.67
N TYR A 128 -6.67 0.10 24.11
CA TYR A 128 -7.88 0.13 24.93
C TYR A 128 -7.70 -0.77 26.14
N GLY A 129 -8.39 -0.44 27.24
CA GLY A 129 -8.42 -1.28 28.43
C GLY A 129 -9.58 -2.27 28.36
N PHE A 130 -9.26 -3.56 28.38
CA PHE A 130 -10.25 -4.62 28.50
C PHE A 130 -10.51 -4.90 29.99
N LEU A 131 -11.78 -4.83 30.40
CA LEU A 131 -12.21 -4.97 31.78
C LEU A 131 -12.74 -6.38 32.06
N VAL A 132 -12.31 -6.95 33.19
CA VAL A 132 -12.89 -8.18 33.77
C VAL A 132 -13.36 -7.87 35.18
N ALA A 133 -14.67 -7.93 35.42
CA ALA A 133 -15.24 -7.75 36.75
C ALA A 133 -15.13 -9.04 37.55
N LYS A 134 -14.54 -8.96 38.76
CA LYS A 134 -14.37 -10.10 39.67
C LYS A 134 -15.63 -10.43 40.44
N ASP A 135 -16.58 -9.48 40.52
CA ASP A 135 -17.83 -9.60 41.27
C ASP A 135 -18.97 -8.97 40.49
N GLY A 136 -20.21 -9.30 40.82
CA GLY A 136 -21.42 -8.83 40.19
C GLY A 136 -22.44 -9.95 40.00
N ALA A 137 -23.50 -9.65 39.21
CA ALA A 137 -24.50 -10.65 38.82
C ALA A 137 -23.86 -11.74 37.94
N PRO A 138 -24.28 -13.00 38.03
CA PRO A 138 -23.77 -14.06 37.16
C PRO A 138 -24.14 -13.79 35.69
N LEU A 139 -23.29 -14.23 34.76
CA LEU A 139 -23.62 -14.26 33.34
C LEU A 139 -24.78 -15.21 33.08
N ARG A 140 -25.62 -14.89 32.09
CA ARG A 140 -26.70 -15.79 31.64
C ARG A 140 -26.12 -17.05 30.98
N PRO A 141 -26.81 -18.18 31.02
CA PRO A 141 -26.38 -19.37 30.31
C PRO A 141 -26.12 -19.08 28.81
N GLY A 142 -24.95 -19.49 28.32
CA GLY A 142 -24.52 -19.22 26.95
C GLY A 142 -23.88 -17.84 26.70
N GLN A 143 -23.95 -16.94 27.68
CA GLN A 143 -23.30 -15.63 27.61
C GLN A 143 -21.84 -15.76 28.10
N TYR A 144 -20.88 -15.22 27.33
CA TYR A 144 -19.45 -15.24 27.72
C TYR A 144 -18.87 -13.83 27.94
N LEU A 145 -19.60 -12.78 27.57
CA LEU A 145 -19.30 -11.38 27.86
C LEU A 145 -20.51 -10.74 28.53
N ALA A 146 -20.29 -9.83 29.45
CA ALA A 146 -21.35 -9.06 30.09
C ALA A 146 -22.09 -8.18 29.07
N ASP A 147 -23.32 -7.82 29.42
CA ASP A 147 -24.17 -6.94 28.61
C ASP A 147 -23.48 -5.58 28.37
N ASP A 148 -23.83 -4.94 27.25
CA ASP A 148 -23.31 -3.62 26.93
C ASP A 148 -23.96 -2.54 27.79
N TRP A 149 -23.16 -1.64 28.31
CA TRP A 149 -23.62 -0.51 29.12
C TRP A 149 -24.01 0.70 28.28
N GLY A 150 -23.69 0.71 27.00
CA GLY A 150 -23.83 1.86 26.14
C GLY A 150 -22.94 3.06 26.53
N GLU A 151 -22.77 4.02 25.63
CA GLU A 151 -21.85 5.16 25.85
C GLU A 151 -22.31 6.08 27.01
N LYS A 152 -23.61 6.26 27.18
CA LYS A 152 -24.16 7.15 28.21
C LYS A 152 -23.99 6.63 29.63
N GLU A 153 -23.98 5.34 29.81
CA GLU A 153 -23.88 4.69 31.12
C GLU A 153 -22.48 4.21 31.46
N PHE A 154 -21.54 4.33 30.54
CA PHE A 154 -20.18 3.87 30.72
C PHE A 154 -19.50 4.44 31.98
N GLN A 155 -19.69 5.74 32.27
CA GLN A 155 -19.15 6.37 33.48
C GLN A 155 -19.73 5.78 34.78
N LYS A 156 -20.96 5.31 34.73
CA LYS A 156 -21.60 4.62 35.85
C LYS A 156 -21.10 3.19 36.00
N MET A 157 -20.76 2.54 34.88
CA MET A 157 -20.18 1.17 34.88
C MET A 157 -18.85 1.13 35.63
N ILE A 158 -17.98 2.11 35.45
CA ILE A 158 -16.68 2.14 36.12
C ILE A 158 -16.76 2.50 37.60
N ASP A 159 -17.89 3.07 38.07
CA ASP A 159 -18.15 3.27 39.49
C ASP A 159 -18.56 1.94 40.13
N ALA A 160 -17.65 1.38 40.95
CA ALA A 160 -17.86 0.08 41.57
C ALA A 160 -19.06 0.03 42.51
N GLU A 161 -19.42 1.14 43.19
CA GLU A 161 -20.61 1.21 44.05
C GLU A 161 -21.88 1.07 43.18
N TYR A 162 -21.96 1.81 42.06
CA TYR A 162 -23.08 1.71 41.13
C TYR A 162 -23.15 0.34 40.43
N PHE A 163 -22.00 -0.18 39.98
CA PHE A 163 -21.91 -1.48 39.32
C PHE A 163 -22.46 -2.61 40.20
N LEU A 164 -22.09 -2.62 41.47
CA LEU A 164 -22.54 -3.64 42.43
C LEU A 164 -23.91 -3.35 43.06
N GLY A 165 -24.57 -2.24 42.70
CA GLY A 165 -25.88 -1.90 43.18
C GLY A 165 -25.94 -1.32 44.60
N PHE A 166 -24.84 -0.77 45.11
CA PHE A 166 -24.83 -0.02 46.37
C PHE A 166 -25.26 1.43 46.09
N GLU A 167 -26.13 1.94 46.92
CA GLU A 167 -26.52 3.36 46.83
C GLU A 167 -25.46 4.19 47.56
N LYS A 168 -24.98 5.23 46.92
CA LYS A 168 -23.92 6.10 47.42
C LYS A 168 -24.34 6.78 48.73
N GLY A 169 -23.61 6.47 49.79
CA GLY A 169 -23.89 7.01 51.14
C GLY A 169 -25.07 6.37 51.88
N GLN A 170 -25.64 5.31 51.37
CA GLN A 170 -26.68 4.53 52.05
C GLN A 170 -26.23 3.06 52.15
N ASP A 171 -26.53 2.43 53.28
CA ASP A 171 -26.32 0.98 53.45
C ASP A 171 -27.44 0.17 52.80
N LYS A 172 -27.82 0.58 51.57
CA LYS A 172 -28.90 -0.04 50.80
C LYS A 172 -28.35 -0.74 49.58
N TYR A 173 -28.74 -1.95 49.38
CA TYR A 173 -28.40 -2.80 48.25
C TYR A 173 -29.61 -3.01 47.35
N THR A 174 -29.51 -2.62 46.08
CA THR A 174 -30.59 -2.72 45.08
C THR A 174 -30.42 -3.91 44.11
N GLY A 175 -29.41 -4.76 44.32
CA GLY A 175 -29.02 -5.81 43.38
C GLY A 175 -27.92 -5.35 42.43
N SER A 176 -26.98 -6.24 42.13
CA SER A 176 -25.90 -5.93 41.19
C SER A 176 -26.46 -5.56 39.82
N ARG A 177 -26.08 -4.38 39.32
CA ARG A 177 -26.45 -3.90 38.00
C ARG A 177 -25.47 -4.46 36.93
N GLY A 178 -24.22 -4.61 37.30
CA GLY A 178 -23.18 -5.18 36.45
C GLY A 178 -23.03 -6.69 36.63
N GLN A 179 -22.57 -7.34 35.58
CA GLN A 179 -22.32 -8.79 35.58
C GLN A 179 -20.84 -9.09 35.84
N LYS A 180 -20.61 -10.16 36.61
CA LYS A 180 -19.26 -10.71 36.86
C LYS A 180 -18.71 -11.30 35.57
N GLY A 181 -17.41 -11.09 35.33
CA GLY A 181 -16.70 -11.64 34.18
C GLY A 181 -16.21 -10.60 33.19
N PRO A 182 -15.82 -11.02 32.00
CA PRO A 182 -15.31 -10.12 30.96
C PRO A 182 -16.41 -9.16 30.51
N GLN A 183 -16.10 -7.85 30.45
CA GLN A 183 -17.03 -6.81 30.05
C GLN A 183 -16.99 -6.59 28.54
N LEU A 184 -18.13 -6.30 27.92
CA LEU A 184 -18.20 -5.94 26.51
C LEU A 184 -17.63 -4.54 26.26
N ALA A 185 -17.99 -3.60 27.13
CA ALA A 185 -17.48 -2.22 27.09
C ALA A 185 -15.98 -2.17 27.38
N VAL A 186 -15.25 -1.27 26.72
CA VAL A 186 -13.80 -1.10 26.85
C VAL A 186 -13.46 0.33 27.26
N LEU A 187 -12.36 0.49 28.01
CA LEU A 187 -11.80 1.78 28.33
C LEU A 187 -11.09 2.36 27.07
N ARG A 188 -11.48 3.53 26.67
CA ARG A 188 -10.77 4.30 25.63
C ARG A 188 -9.49 4.93 26.20
N PRO A 189 -8.58 5.46 25.37
CA PRO A 189 -7.41 6.18 25.85
C PRO A 189 -7.80 7.29 26.85
N GLY A 190 -7.04 7.36 27.95
CA GLY A 190 -7.30 8.29 29.03
C GLY A 190 -6.90 7.77 30.39
N GLN A 191 -7.15 8.56 31.42
CA GLN A 191 -6.89 8.21 32.81
C GLN A 191 -8.20 7.93 33.55
N TYR A 192 -8.21 6.82 34.27
CA TYR A 192 -9.41 6.32 34.93
C TYR A 192 -9.15 6.01 36.40
N ARG A 193 -10.07 6.44 37.25
CA ARG A 193 -10.12 6.11 38.67
C ARG A 193 -11.05 4.93 38.87
N ILE A 194 -10.49 3.72 38.83
CA ILE A 194 -11.25 2.46 38.87
C ILE A 194 -10.87 1.65 40.08
N ASN A 195 -11.83 0.97 40.67
CA ASN A 195 -11.58 0.04 41.76
C ASN A 195 -10.88 -1.22 41.21
N ARG A 196 -9.58 -1.39 41.52
CA ARG A 196 -8.76 -2.53 41.06
C ARG A 196 -9.06 -3.82 41.81
N TYR A 197 -9.76 -3.76 42.92
CA TYR A 197 -10.26 -4.97 43.57
C TYR A 197 -11.43 -5.59 42.82
N LEU A 198 -12.28 -4.72 42.19
CA LEU A 198 -13.40 -5.19 41.38
C LEU A 198 -12.96 -5.52 39.94
N PHE A 199 -12.16 -4.68 39.32
CA PHE A 199 -11.82 -4.80 37.91
C PHE A 199 -10.35 -5.16 37.70
N ASP A 200 -10.11 -6.25 36.96
CA ASP A 200 -8.84 -6.48 36.29
C ASP A 200 -8.87 -5.80 34.92
N ILE A 201 -7.73 -5.20 34.56
CA ILE A 201 -7.61 -4.43 33.34
C ILE A 201 -6.40 -4.96 32.57
N THR A 202 -6.65 -5.34 31.32
CA THR A 202 -5.61 -5.74 30.37
C THR A 202 -5.65 -4.83 29.16
N GLU A 203 -4.49 -4.48 28.63
CA GLU A 203 -4.40 -3.64 27.43
C GLU A 203 -4.62 -4.48 26.16
N GLY A 204 -5.39 -3.91 25.24
CA GLY A 204 -5.56 -4.40 23.88
C GLY A 204 -5.19 -3.31 22.89
N LYS A 205 -4.74 -3.68 21.68
CA LYS A 205 -4.43 -2.72 20.62
C LYS A 205 -5.69 -2.27 19.89
N SER A 206 -5.79 -0.98 19.58
CA SER A 206 -6.85 -0.45 18.71
C SER A 206 -6.77 -1.05 17.30
N THR A 207 -7.89 -1.05 16.60
CA THR A 207 -7.92 -1.41 15.18
C THR A 207 -7.84 -0.14 14.35
N ASP A 208 -6.75 0.02 13.60
CA ASP A 208 -6.57 1.12 12.67
C ASP A 208 -6.94 0.65 11.26
N ILE A 209 -7.90 1.34 10.65
CA ILE A 209 -8.33 1.07 9.28
C ILE A 209 -7.75 2.17 8.39
N PRO A 210 -6.79 1.85 7.51
CA PRO A 210 -6.16 2.84 6.65
C PRO A 210 -7.10 3.31 5.53
N ALA A 211 -6.76 4.43 4.89
CA ALA A 211 -7.48 4.91 3.72
C ALA A 211 -7.45 3.88 2.58
N GLY A 212 -8.58 3.68 1.92
CA GLY A 212 -8.77 2.67 0.89
C GLY A 212 -9.18 1.29 1.40
N TYR A 213 -9.29 1.11 2.73
CA TYR A 213 -9.80 -0.09 3.36
C TYR A 213 -11.10 0.18 4.11
N VAL A 214 -11.90 -0.86 4.25
CA VAL A 214 -13.05 -0.86 5.16
C VAL A 214 -12.93 -2.02 6.14
N GLY A 215 -13.42 -1.81 7.36
CA GLY A 215 -13.46 -2.85 8.38
C GLY A 215 -14.84 -3.52 8.41
N VAL A 216 -14.89 -4.81 8.14
CA VAL A 216 -16.09 -5.61 8.31
C VAL A 216 -16.05 -6.24 9.69
N VAL A 217 -17.10 -5.99 10.48
CA VAL A 217 -17.21 -6.49 11.84
C VAL A 217 -18.03 -7.77 11.85
N LYS A 218 -17.43 -8.84 12.35
CA LYS A 218 -18.16 -10.05 12.74
C LYS A 218 -18.34 -10.03 14.25
N SER A 219 -19.59 -9.92 14.71
CA SER A 219 -19.95 -9.99 16.12
C SER A 219 -20.20 -11.43 16.54
N ASN A 220 -19.56 -11.82 17.64
CA ASN A 220 -19.85 -13.08 18.32
C ASN A 220 -20.80 -12.88 19.52
N VAL A 221 -21.24 -11.65 19.77
CA VAL A 221 -22.10 -11.23 20.88
C VAL A 221 -23.33 -10.49 20.36
N GLY A 222 -24.33 -10.34 21.23
CA GLY A 222 -25.61 -9.76 20.89
C GLY A 222 -26.70 -10.83 20.71
N ASP A 223 -27.91 -10.37 20.53
CA ASP A 223 -29.06 -11.24 20.30
C ASP A 223 -29.01 -11.84 18.88
N GLU A 224 -29.64 -12.99 18.72
CA GLU A 224 -29.80 -13.58 17.38
C GLU A 224 -30.76 -12.74 16.55
N TYR A 225 -30.38 -12.44 15.31
CA TYR A 225 -31.24 -11.70 14.40
C TYR A 225 -32.26 -12.62 13.75
N LEU A 226 -33.53 -12.45 14.12
CA LEU A 226 -34.64 -13.28 13.62
C LEU A 226 -35.21 -12.80 12.27
N GLY A 227 -34.71 -11.69 11.74
CA GLY A 227 -35.09 -11.16 10.44
C GLY A 227 -34.38 -11.85 9.26
N SER A 228 -34.78 -11.50 8.05
CA SER A 228 -34.06 -11.96 6.85
C SER A 228 -32.67 -11.32 6.77
N PRO A 229 -31.63 -12.07 6.37
CA PRO A 229 -30.29 -11.51 6.20
C PRO A 229 -30.29 -10.32 5.24
N LEU A 230 -29.51 -9.29 5.56
CA LEU A 230 -29.37 -8.10 4.74
C LEU A 230 -28.41 -8.38 3.60
N LEU A 231 -28.94 -8.64 2.40
CA LEU A 231 -28.14 -9.00 1.23
C LEU A 231 -27.97 -7.80 0.28
N PRO A 232 -26.78 -7.63 -0.33
CA PRO A 232 -26.62 -6.76 -1.48
C PRO A 232 -27.49 -7.22 -2.65
N THR A 233 -27.83 -6.30 -3.55
CA THR A 233 -28.66 -6.59 -4.72
C THR A 233 -28.00 -7.64 -5.63
N GLY A 234 -28.75 -8.69 -5.97
CA GLY A 234 -28.31 -9.74 -6.91
C GLY A 234 -27.60 -10.94 -6.28
N VAL A 235 -27.50 -11.01 -4.97
CA VAL A 235 -26.84 -12.09 -4.23
C VAL A 235 -27.84 -13.05 -3.61
N LYS A 236 -27.50 -14.34 -3.51
CA LYS A 236 -28.38 -15.37 -2.92
C LYS A 236 -27.97 -15.74 -1.49
N THR A 237 -28.95 -15.95 -0.63
CA THR A 237 -28.76 -16.34 0.79
C THR A 237 -27.97 -17.64 0.95
N SER A 238 -28.07 -18.57 0.00
CA SER A 238 -27.39 -19.86 0.06
C SER A 238 -25.86 -19.80 0.02
N SER A 239 -25.30 -18.64 -0.31
CA SER A 239 -23.85 -18.43 -0.36
C SER A 239 -23.25 -17.97 0.97
N LEU A 240 -24.09 -17.69 1.98
CA LEU A 240 -23.62 -17.17 3.26
C LEU A 240 -23.23 -18.28 4.22
N SER A 241 -22.04 -18.20 4.80
CA SER A 241 -21.60 -19.03 5.92
C SER A 241 -21.99 -18.41 7.27
N VAL A 242 -22.20 -17.09 7.33
CA VAL A 242 -22.62 -16.34 8.50
C VAL A 242 -23.68 -15.31 8.07
N PRO A 243 -24.77 -15.11 8.84
CA PRO A 243 -25.80 -14.13 8.46
C PRO A 243 -25.28 -12.71 8.48
N ILE A 244 -25.71 -11.89 7.52
CA ILE A 244 -25.48 -10.45 7.52
C ILE A 244 -26.63 -9.79 8.27
N VAL A 245 -26.29 -9.04 9.30
CA VAL A 245 -27.23 -8.52 10.29
C VAL A 245 -27.03 -7.02 10.50
N PRO A 246 -28.02 -6.31 11.03
CA PRO A 246 -27.82 -4.94 11.49
C PRO A 246 -26.80 -4.87 12.62
N LYS A 247 -26.21 -3.69 12.82
CA LYS A 247 -25.30 -3.45 13.93
C LYS A 247 -25.96 -3.74 15.29
N GLY A 248 -25.25 -4.49 16.15
CA GLY A 248 -25.70 -4.86 17.49
C GLY A 248 -26.15 -6.32 17.61
N TYR A 249 -26.45 -7.00 16.52
CA TYR A 249 -26.80 -8.42 16.50
C TYR A 249 -25.59 -9.31 16.27
N GLN A 250 -25.74 -10.59 16.63
CA GLN A 250 -24.74 -11.62 16.38
C GLN A 250 -24.68 -11.97 14.88
N GLY A 251 -23.49 -11.88 14.27
CA GLY A 251 -23.31 -12.10 12.85
C GLY A 251 -22.34 -11.09 12.23
N VAL A 252 -22.32 -11.02 10.91
CA VAL A 252 -21.57 -10.01 10.17
C VAL A 252 -22.43 -8.75 10.02
N TRP A 253 -21.93 -7.62 10.47
CA TRP A 253 -22.69 -6.37 10.36
C TRP A 253 -22.73 -5.88 8.91
N ALA A 254 -23.92 -5.45 8.46
CA ALA A 254 -24.10 -4.84 7.15
C ALA A 254 -23.35 -3.50 7.02
N ASP A 255 -23.27 -2.74 8.11
CA ASP A 255 -22.54 -1.47 8.14
C ASP A 255 -21.06 -1.71 8.34
N VAL A 256 -20.24 -1.18 7.44
CA VAL A 256 -18.77 -1.28 7.51
C VAL A 256 -18.17 -0.11 8.29
N LEU A 257 -17.06 -0.38 8.94
CA LEU A 257 -16.24 0.65 9.57
C LEU A 257 -15.44 1.38 8.48
N LYS A 258 -15.57 2.70 8.44
CA LYS A 258 -14.82 3.58 7.54
C LYS A 258 -13.36 3.72 8.00
N PRO A 259 -12.46 4.27 7.19
CA PRO A 259 -11.10 4.58 7.61
C PRO A 259 -11.07 5.39 8.91
N GLY A 260 -10.23 4.97 9.85
CA GLY A 260 -10.13 5.57 11.18
C GLY A 260 -9.65 4.60 12.24
N ARG A 261 -9.53 5.09 13.47
CA ARG A 261 -9.12 4.28 14.62
C ARG A 261 -10.33 3.89 15.46
N TYR A 262 -10.43 2.60 15.77
CA TYR A 262 -11.56 2.04 16.51
C TYR A 262 -11.08 1.29 17.76
N TYR A 263 -11.70 1.64 18.89
CA TYR A 263 -11.47 1.00 20.17
C TYR A 263 -12.63 0.03 20.44
N MET A 264 -12.47 -1.20 19.96
CA MET A 264 -13.49 -2.23 20.07
C MET A 264 -12.92 -3.46 20.79
N ASN A 265 -13.77 -4.15 21.52
CA ASN A 265 -13.40 -5.38 22.18
C ASN A 265 -13.16 -6.51 21.17
N LEU A 266 -11.89 -6.80 20.87
CA LEU A 266 -11.53 -7.84 19.89
C LEU A 266 -11.87 -9.27 20.34
N LYS A 267 -12.27 -9.47 21.61
CA LYS A 267 -12.83 -10.75 22.08
C LYS A 267 -14.29 -10.92 21.68
N ALA A 268 -15.02 -9.81 21.54
CA ALA A 268 -16.40 -9.77 21.08
C ALA A 268 -16.49 -9.68 19.56
N TYR A 269 -15.64 -8.87 18.96
CA TYR A 269 -15.71 -8.47 17.57
C TYR A 269 -14.46 -8.89 16.82
N LYS A 270 -14.62 -9.61 15.74
CA LYS A 270 -13.54 -9.86 14.77
C LYS A 270 -13.68 -8.85 13.64
N ILE A 271 -12.65 -8.02 13.44
CA ILE A 271 -12.63 -7.03 12.38
C ILE A 271 -11.73 -7.56 11.24
N THR A 272 -12.32 -7.73 10.06
CA THR A 272 -11.62 -8.10 8.84
C THR A 272 -11.50 -6.86 7.97
N GLN A 273 -10.28 -6.47 7.63
CA GLN A 273 -10.02 -5.34 6.74
C GLN A 273 -10.09 -5.80 5.29
N ILE A 274 -10.89 -5.10 4.49
CA ILE A 274 -11.08 -5.36 3.06
C ILE A 274 -10.57 -4.15 2.29
N ASP A 275 -9.68 -4.38 1.34
CA ASP A 275 -9.23 -3.36 0.40
C ASP A 275 -10.33 -3.07 -0.62
N THR A 276 -10.79 -1.80 -0.67
CA THR A 276 -11.84 -1.35 -1.59
C THR A 276 -11.28 -0.70 -2.86
N ARG A 277 -9.95 -0.60 -2.96
CA ARG A 277 -9.29 -0.11 -4.16
C ARG A 277 -9.38 -1.17 -5.26
N VAL A 278 -9.19 -0.71 -6.48
CA VAL A 278 -9.10 -1.60 -7.62
C VAL A 278 -7.84 -2.45 -7.52
N GLN A 279 -8.00 -3.76 -7.60
CA GLN A 279 -6.92 -4.74 -7.52
C GLN A 279 -6.76 -5.45 -8.86
N THR A 280 -5.51 -5.79 -9.19
CA THR A 280 -5.21 -6.56 -10.40
C THR A 280 -4.68 -7.93 -9.99
N TRP A 281 -5.44 -8.96 -10.33
CA TRP A 281 -5.02 -10.34 -10.16
C TRP A 281 -4.27 -10.81 -11.38
N LYS A 282 -3.11 -11.42 -11.17
CA LYS A 282 -2.16 -11.80 -12.21
C LYS A 282 -2.15 -13.32 -12.36
N TYR A 283 -2.38 -13.81 -13.55
CA TYR A 283 -2.24 -15.22 -13.93
C TYR A 283 -1.13 -15.30 -14.97
N ILE A 284 0.14 -15.31 -14.52
CA ILE A 284 1.30 -15.10 -15.37
C ILE A 284 2.40 -16.09 -14.99
N GLY A 285 3.07 -16.67 -16.00
CA GLY A 285 4.23 -17.51 -15.78
C GLY A 285 3.92 -18.91 -15.25
N GLY A 286 4.92 -19.57 -14.67
CA GLY A 286 4.85 -20.95 -14.20
C GLY A 286 4.94 -21.99 -15.32
N TYR A 287 5.62 -21.65 -16.43
CA TYR A 287 5.84 -22.51 -17.58
C TYR A 287 7.22 -22.28 -18.21
N ASP A 288 7.66 -23.27 -18.98
CA ASP A 288 8.87 -23.16 -19.77
C ASP A 288 8.52 -22.68 -21.18
N ARG A 289 9.13 -21.55 -21.57
CA ARG A 289 8.93 -20.94 -22.87
C ARG A 289 9.98 -21.42 -23.85
N ARG A 290 9.54 -22.13 -24.88
CA ARG A 290 10.40 -22.59 -25.98
C ARG A 290 10.40 -21.56 -27.12
N TRP A 291 11.58 -21.23 -27.58
CA TRP A 291 11.79 -20.34 -28.71
C TRP A 291 12.48 -21.10 -29.83
N ILE A 292 12.04 -20.85 -31.04
CA ILE A 292 12.72 -21.29 -32.24
C ILE A 292 13.06 -20.04 -33.04
N ASP A 293 14.33 -19.73 -33.08
CA ASP A 293 14.89 -18.64 -33.86
C ASP A 293 15.36 -19.18 -35.23
N LEU A 294 14.88 -18.54 -36.28
CA LEU A 294 15.27 -18.82 -37.64
C LEU A 294 16.21 -17.72 -38.10
N LYS A 295 17.41 -18.10 -38.53
CA LYS A 295 18.42 -17.18 -39.10
C LYS A 295 18.79 -17.62 -40.49
N ILE A 296 19.18 -16.67 -41.32
CA ILE A 296 19.76 -16.95 -42.62
C ILE A 296 21.25 -17.14 -42.40
N GLY A 297 21.75 -18.36 -42.63
CA GLY A 297 23.18 -18.65 -42.59
C GLY A 297 23.92 -18.02 -43.77
N ASP A 298 25.24 -17.99 -43.68
CA ASP A 298 26.11 -17.40 -44.72
C ASP A 298 25.95 -18.07 -46.10
N ASN A 299 25.40 -19.28 -46.10
CA ASN A 299 25.11 -20.05 -47.31
C ASN A 299 23.71 -19.78 -47.89
N GLY A 300 22.94 -18.81 -47.35
CA GLY A 300 21.57 -18.52 -47.75
C GLY A 300 20.56 -19.58 -47.32
N GLN A 301 20.94 -20.55 -46.48
CA GLN A 301 20.02 -21.54 -45.91
C GLN A 301 19.44 -21.04 -44.56
N ILE A 302 18.22 -21.44 -44.29
CA ILE A 302 17.55 -21.10 -43.01
C ILE A 302 18.05 -22.07 -41.94
N GLU A 303 18.84 -21.57 -41.00
CA GLU A 303 19.28 -22.27 -39.81
C GLU A 303 18.25 -22.08 -38.68
N GLN A 304 18.05 -23.17 -37.93
CA GLN A 304 17.11 -23.19 -36.80
C GLN A 304 17.87 -23.40 -35.51
N THR A 305 17.66 -22.49 -34.54
CA THR A 305 18.23 -22.59 -33.19
C THR A 305 17.07 -22.65 -32.18
N GLU A 306 17.15 -23.60 -31.25
CA GLU A 306 16.14 -23.75 -30.17
C GLU A 306 16.71 -23.25 -28.85
N ARG A 307 15.89 -22.50 -28.12
CA ARG A 307 16.17 -22.00 -26.78
C ARG A 307 14.95 -22.19 -25.88
N THR A 308 15.18 -22.60 -24.63
CA THR A 308 14.15 -22.74 -23.62
C THR A 308 14.45 -21.80 -22.46
N ASP A 309 13.49 -20.93 -22.09
CA ASP A 309 13.57 -20.03 -20.97
C ASP A 309 12.49 -20.40 -19.96
N ASN A 310 12.82 -20.51 -18.68
CA ASN A 310 11.84 -20.70 -17.63
C ASN A 310 11.22 -19.34 -17.25
N VAL A 311 9.90 -19.24 -17.30
CA VAL A 311 9.14 -18.08 -16.87
C VAL A 311 8.57 -18.36 -15.49
N PRO A 312 9.21 -17.86 -14.41
CA PRO A 312 8.70 -18.08 -13.06
C PRO A 312 7.36 -17.36 -12.87
N TYR A 313 6.55 -17.82 -11.93
CA TYR A 313 5.40 -17.06 -11.46
C TYR A 313 5.70 -16.44 -10.08
N ASP A 314 5.16 -15.27 -9.84
CA ASP A 314 5.24 -14.64 -8.54
C ASP A 314 4.33 -15.40 -7.55
N ALA A 315 4.90 -15.86 -6.44
CA ALA A 315 4.13 -16.45 -5.34
C ALA A 315 3.51 -15.36 -4.43
N GLU A 316 3.47 -14.13 -4.89
CA GLU A 316 2.88 -13.01 -4.15
C GLU A 316 1.36 -13.15 -4.05
N ALA A 317 0.77 -12.42 -3.11
CA ALA A 317 -0.68 -12.29 -2.99
C ALA A 317 -1.27 -11.79 -4.33
N TYR A 318 -2.36 -12.41 -4.78
CA TYR A 318 -3.07 -12.10 -6.03
C TYR A 318 -2.30 -12.46 -7.31
N ALA A 319 -1.42 -13.45 -7.26
CA ALA A 319 -0.74 -14.00 -8.41
C ALA A 319 -0.86 -15.53 -8.45
N ASP A 320 -1.11 -16.08 -9.64
CA ASP A 320 -1.18 -17.52 -9.90
C ASP A 320 -0.58 -17.80 -11.28
N ARG A 321 -0.37 -19.08 -11.58
CA ARG A 321 0.21 -19.54 -12.86
C ARG A 321 -0.68 -19.17 -14.03
N ALA A 322 -0.09 -19.00 -15.19
CA ALA A 322 -0.77 -18.84 -16.46
C ALA A 322 -1.87 -19.91 -16.67
N ILE A 323 -2.86 -19.57 -17.46
CA ILE A 323 -3.97 -20.49 -17.75
C ILE A 323 -3.54 -21.43 -18.88
N ILE A 324 -3.67 -22.73 -18.63
CA ILE A 324 -3.43 -23.74 -19.66
C ILE A 324 -4.73 -23.93 -20.45
N ILE A 325 -4.67 -23.67 -21.74
CA ILE A 325 -5.77 -23.83 -22.68
C ILE A 325 -5.36 -24.89 -23.71
N ARG A 326 -6.26 -25.82 -23.99
CA ARG A 326 -6.01 -26.84 -25.01
C ARG A 326 -6.84 -26.54 -26.27
N VAL A 327 -6.15 -26.29 -27.38
CA VAL A 327 -6.72 -25.99 -28.70
C VAL A 327 -6.04 -26.86 -29.74
N GLU A 328 -6.78 -27.50 -30.61
CA GLU A 328 -6.27 -28.40 -31.67
C GLU A 328 -5.29 -29.48 -31.15
N GLY A 329 -5.44 -29.89 -29.87
CA GLY A 329 -4.52 -30.83 -29.22
C GLY A 329 -3.24 -30.24 -28.65
N TRP A 330 -3.00 -28.95 -28.82
CA TRP A 330 -1.86 -28.23 -28.28
C TRP A 330 -2.20 -27.58 -26.94
N ASP A 331 -1.30 -27.67 -25.96
CA ASP A 331 -1.38 -26.93 -24.71
C ASP A 331 -0.74 -25.54 -24.90
N VAL A 332 -1.56 -24.51 -24.78
CA VAL A 332 -1.16 -23.10 -24.88
C VAL A 332 -1.23 -22.46 -23.51
N PHE A 333 -0.16 -21.83 -23.08
CA PHE A 333 -0.15 -21.06 -21.84
C PHE A 333 -0.57 -19.62 -22.16
N GLN A 334 -1.64 -19.18 -21.49
CA GLN A 334 -2.20 -17.86 -21.65
C GLN A 334 -1.97 -17.04 -20.39
N ASP A 335 -1.10 -16.06 -20.50
CA ASP A 335 -0.96 -15.03 -19.47
C ASP A 335 -2.19 -14.14 -19.47
N SER A 336 -2.67 -13.78 -18.27
CA SER A 336 -3.82 -12.91 -18.15
C SER A 336 -3.80 -12.08 -16.87
N ARG A 337 -4.56 -10.99 -16.90
CA ARG A 337 -4.80 -10.12 -15.74
C ARG A 337 -6.28 -9.84 -15.64
N VAL A 338 -6.79 -9.91 -14.42
CA VAL A 338 -8.18 -9.58 -14.10
C VAL A 338 -8.21 -8.43 -13.12
N GLN A 339 -8.91 -7.37 -13.45
CA GLN A 339 -9.09 -6.25 -12.54
C GLN A 339 -10.41 -6.37 -11.82
N VAL A 340 -10.34 -6.39 -10.49
CA VAL A 340 -11.47 -6.56 -9.59
C VAL A 340 -11.52 -5.47 -8.55
N GLN A 341 -12.70 -5.23 -8.03
CA GLN A 341 -12.93 -4.29 -6.94
C GLN A 341 -14.01 -4.82 -6.01
N VAL A 342 -13.81 -4.66 -4.71
CA VAL A 342 -14.85 -4.86 -3.69
C VAL A 342 -15.38 -3.50 -3.30
N THR A 343 -16.67 -3.25 -3.50
CA THR A 343 -17.29 -2.01 -3.01
C THR A 343 -17.55 -2.10 -1.50
N PRO A 344 -17.59 -0.96 -0.78
CA PRO A 344 -17.89 -0.97 0.66
C PRO A 344 -19.20 -1.69 1.01
N GLU A 345 -20.22 -1.58 0.15
CA GLU A 345 -21.53 -2.21 0.35
C GLU A 345 -21.45 -3.74 0.24
N ASN A 346 -20.53 -4.25 -0.61
CA ASN A 346 -20.36 -5.67 -0.83
C ASN A 346 -19.35 -6.33 0.13
N ALA A 347 -18.53 -5.53 0.81
CA ALA A 347 -17.50 -6.03 1.73
C ALA A 347 -18.07 -6.95 2.85
N PRO A 348 -19.21 -6.66 3.49
CA PRO A 348 -19.82 -7.57 4.46
C PRO A 348 -20.16 -8.93 3.87
N PHE A 349 -20.65 -8.95 2.62
CA PHE A 349 -21.00 -10.19 1.93
C PHE A 349 -19.75 -11.03 1.64
N VAL A 350 -18.67 -10.41 1.18
CA VAL A 350 -17.37 -11.09 0.95
C VAL A 350 -16.88 -11.80 2.22
N VAL A 351 -16.95 -11.12 3.36
CA VAL A 351 -16.53 -11.69 4.65
C VAL A 351 -17.50 -12.75 5.14
N ALA A 352 -18.80 -12.55 4.96
CA ALA A 352 -19.84 -13.46 5.41
C ALA A 352 -19.88 -14.77 4.59
N SER A 353 -19.52 -14.72 3.30
CA SER A 353 -19.53 -15.88 2.40
C SER A 353 -18.27 -16.73 2.55
N VAL A 354 -17.09 -16.15 2.50
CA VAL A 354 -15.83 -16.89 2.37
C VAL A 354 -14.78 -16.50 3.42
N GLY A 355 -14.90 -15.32 4.01
CA GLY A 355 -14.00 -14.86 5.07
C GLY A 355 -13.10 -13.69 4.67
N GLY A 356 -12.71 -13.55 3.41
CA GLY A 356 -11.85 -12.48 2.94
C GLY A 356 -11.67 -12.49 1.43
N ILE A 357 -10.93 -11.50 0.92
CA ILE A 357 -10.72 -11.31 -0.52
C ILE A 357 -9.78 -12.38 -1.11
N LYS A 358 -8.79 -12.82 -0.33
CA LYS A 358 -7.87 -13.89 -0.75
C LYS A 358 -8.58 -15.23 -0.88
N GLU A 359 -9.44 -15.55 0.06
CA GLU A 359 -10.23 -16.77 0.03
C GLU A 359 -11.22 -16.80 -1.15
N ILE A 360 -11.75 -15.63 -1.55
CA ILE A 360 -12.59 -15.54 -2.78
C ILE A 360 -11.74 -15.78 -4.02
N GLU A 361 -10.55 -15.19 -4.10
CA GLU A 361 -9.64 -15.41 -5.22
C GLU A 361 -9.35 -16.90 -5.38
N ASP A 362 -8.84 -17.54 -4.33
CA ASP A 362 -8.37 -18.93 -4.37
C ASP A 362 -9.49 -19.94 -4.60
N LYS A 363 -10.64 -19.75 -3.93
CA LYS A 363 -11.69 -20.77 -3.88
C LYS A 363 -12.79 -20.59 -4.93
N ILE A 364 -13.03 -19.35 -5.36
CA ILE A 364 -14.18 -19.03 -6.21
C ILE A 364 -13.74 -18.49 -7.57
N ILE A 365 -13.01 -17.38 -7.58
CA ILE A 365 -12.77 -16.67 -8.84
C ILE A 365 -11.73 -17.37 -9.70
N THR A 366 -10.61 -17.79 -9.15
CA THR A 366 -9.56 -18.47 -9.90
C THR A 366 -10.06 -19.75 -10.59
N PRO A 367 -10.78 -20.69 -9.91
CA PRO A 367 -11.34 -21.86 -10.57
C PRO A 367 -12.38 -21.50 -11.64
N ASN A 368 -13.30 -20.57 -11.34
CA ASN A 368 -14.31 -20.12 -12.30
C ASN A 368 -13.67 -19.43 -13.51
N TYR A 369 -12.73 -18.55 -13.29
CA TYR A 369 -12.01 -17.83 -14.33
C TYR A 369 -11.27 -18.79 -15.27
N ARG A 370 -10.54 -19.75 -14.72
CA ARG A 370 -9.87 -20.80 -15.50
C ARG A 370 -10.86 -21.63 -16.33
N SER A 371 -12.02 -21.95 -15.76
CA SER A 371 -13.08 -22.67 -16.47
C SER A 371 -13.72 -21.82 -17.57
N ILE A 372 -14.05 -20.55 -17.28
CA ILE A 372 -14.65 -19.62 -18.25
C ILE A 372 -13.71 -19.42 -19.45
N VAL A 373 -12.43 -19.13 -19.20
CA VAL A 373 -11.45 -18.94 -20.28
C VAL A 373 -11.37 -20.17 -21.18
N ARG A 374 -11.30 -21.37 -20.60
CA ARG A 374 -11.29 -22.63 -21.36
C ARG A 374 -12.56 -22.81 -22.18
N ASN A 375 -13.71 -22.52 -21.60
CA ASN A 375 -15.00 -22.64 -22.28
C ASN A 375 -15.15 -21.63 -23.42
N VAL A 376 -14.77 -20.37 -23.21
CA VAL A 376 -14.80 -19.30 -24.23
C VAL A 376 -13.89 -19.66 -25.41
N VAL A 377 -12.71 -20.20 -25.13
CA VAL A 377 -11.78 -20.62 -26.18
C VAL A 377 -12.26 -21.87 -26.91
N ALA A 378 -12.95 -22.79 -26.23
CA ALA A 378 -13.49 -24.01 -26.84
C ALA A 378 -14.74 -23.77 -27.71
N GLN A 379 -15.38 -22.60 -27.64
CA GLN A 379 -16.52 -22.24 -28.49
C GLN A 379 -16.09 -22.08 -29.95
N ASN A 380 -16.97 -22.49 -30.86
CA ASN A 380 -16.78 -22.23 -32.28
C ASN A 380 -16.74 -20.72 -32.55
N GLN A 381 -15.97 -20.38 -33.56
CA GLN A 381 -15.84 -19.00 -34.04
C GLN A 381 -16.73 -18.80 -35.25
N GLU A 382 -17.48 -17.70 -35.25
CA GLU A 382 -18.15 -17.22 -36.45
C GLU A 382 -17.18 -16.51 -37.37
N ILE A 383 -16.94 -17.03 -38.55
CA ILE A 383 -16.12 -16.40 -39.57
C ILE A 383 -16.97 -16.02 -40.77
N LYS A 384 -16.65 -14.88 -41.37
CA LYS A 384 -17.22 -14.48 -42.65
C LYS A 384 -16.36 -15.05 -43.76
N VAL A 385 -16.96 -15.94 -44.53
CA VAL A 385 -16.31 -16.58 -45.70
C VAL A 385 -16.99 -16.07 -46.96
N PRO A 386 -16.26 -15.79 -48.05
CA PRO A 386 -16.90 -15.46 -49.30
C PRO A 386 -17.81 -16.58 -49.79
N MET A 387 -18.98 -16.23 -50.25
CA MET A 387 -19.87 -17.19 -50.91
C MET A 387 -19.25 -17.54 -52.26
N LEU A 388 -19.08 -18.86 -52.48
CA LEU A 388 -18.54 -19.36 -53.72
C LEU A 388 -19.67 -19.98 -54.55
N ASP A 389 -19.61 -19.82 -55.88
CA ASP A 389 -20.49 -20.53 -56.80
C ASP A 389 -20.07 -22.01 -56.96
N ASP A 390 -20.83 -22.82 -57.67
CA ASP A 390 -20.54 -24.22 -57.94
C ASP A 390 -19.21 -24.44 -58.71
N LYS A 391 -18.58 -23.40 -59.19
CA LYS A 391 -17.28 -23.39 -59.90
C LYS A 391 -16.14 -22.87 -59.06
N GLY A 392 -16.41 -22.49 -57.78
CA GLY A 392 -15.40 -21.99 -56.84
C GLY A 392 -15.04 -20.52 -57.01
N ASN A 393 -15.84 -19.74 -57.74
CA ASN A 393 -15.65 -18.28 -57.87
C ASN A 393 -16.45 -17.52 -56.82
N GLU A 394 -15.93 -16.38 -56.35
CA GLU A 394 -16.61 -15.50 -55.41
C GLU A 394 -17.87 -14.89 -56.02
N ILE A 395 -19.00 -15.01 -55.35
CA ILE A 395 -20.26 -14.41 -55.72
C ILE A 395 -20.21 -12.93 -55.30
N LYS A 396 -20.44 -12.02 -56.25
CA LYS A 396 -20.49 -10.60 -56.04
C LYS A 396 -21.92 -10.09 -56.13
N ASP A 397 -22.23 -9.09 -55.31
CA ASP A 397 -23.51 -8.36 -55.42
C ASP A 397 -23.54 -7.43 -56.64
N ASP A 398 -24.69 -6.80 -56.88
CA ASP A 398 -24.88 -5.86 -58.01
C ASP A 398 -23.97 -4.63 -57.95
N GLU A 399 -23.35 -4.36 -56.78
CA GLU A 399 -22.38 -3.25 -56.55
C GLU A 399 -20.92 -3.72 -56.70
N GLY A 400 -20.67 -5.00 -56.95
CA GLY A 400 -19.35 -5.58 -57.18
C GLY A 400 -18.63 -6.01 -55.89
N ASN A 401 -19.30 -5.97 -54.73
CA ASN A 401 -18.73 -6.43 -53.47
C ASN A 401 -18.93 -7.97 -53.34
N VAL A 402 -17.97 -8.64 -52.71
CA VAL A 402 -18.04 -10.07 -52.47
C VAL A 402 -19.07 -10.37 -51.40
N MET A 403 -20.07 -11.19 -51.71
CA MET A 403 -21.07 -11.66 -50.73
C MET A 403 -20.42 -12.58 -49.70
N MET A 404 -20.58 -12.25 -48.41
CA MET A 404 -20.01 -13.00 -47.28
C MET A 404 -21.06 -13.85 -46.61
N GLN A 405 -20.75 -15.10 -46.37
CA GLN A 405 -21.55 -16.00 -45.56
C GLN A 405 -20.90 -16.19 -44.19
N THR A 406 -21.69 -16.13 -43.13
CA THR A 406 -21.22 -16.46 -41.76
C THR A 406 -21.25 -17.98 -41.60
N THR A 407 -20.08 -18.56 -41.31
CA THR A 407 -19.89 -19.97 -41.05
C THR A 407 -19.18 -20.16 -39.71
N GLU A 408 -19.61 -21.15 -38.95
CA GLU A 408 -18.94 -21.53 -37.70
C GLU A 408 -17.76 -22.47 -37.98
N ARG A 409 -16.60 -22.21 -37.41
CA ARG A 409 -15.48 -23.15 -37.38
C ARG A 409 -14.91 -23.33 -35.96
N PRO A 410 -14.29 -24.46 -35.67
CA PRO A 410 -13.51 -24.62 -34.45
C PRO A 410 -12.40 -23.56 -34.41
N ARG A 411 -12.16 -23.01 -33.23
CA ARG A 411 -11.09 -22.02 -33.04
C ARG A 411 -9.74 -22.67 -33.17
N GLN A 412 -8.84 -22.00 -33.87
CA GLN A 412 -7.45 -22.42 -34.08
C GLN A 412 -6.52 -21.77 -33.05
N VAL A 413 -5.33 -22.35 -32.84
CA VAL A 413 -4.32 -21.81 -31.92
C VAL A 413 -3.92 -20.38 -32.28
N LEU A 414 -3.82 -20.06 -33.59
CA LEU A 414 -3.46 -18.74 -34.08
C LEU A 414 -4.55 -17.67 -33.84
N ASP A 415 -5.81 -18.09 -33.72
CA ASP A 415 -6.89 -17.15 -33.40
C ASP A 415 -6.74 -16.52 -32.03
N LEU A 416 -6.05 -17.21 -31.08
CA LEU A 416 -5.73 -16.66 -29.78
C LEU A 416 -4.84 -15.39 -29.86
N LEU A 417 -4.05 -15.28 -30.92
CA LEU A 417 -3.21 -14.13 -31.17
C LEU A 417 -3.97 -12.98 -31.85
N TYR A 418 -4.80 -13.30 -32.86
CA TYR A 418 -5.44 -12.31 -33.70
C TYR A 418 -6.77 -11.81 -33.13
N GLU A 419 -7.52 -12.65 -32.38
CA GLU A 419 -8.84 -12.33 -31.86
C GLU A 419 -8.86 -12.04 -30.34
N ARG A 420 -7.74 -11.65 -29.81
CA ARG A 420 -7.56 -11.37 -28.40
C ARG A 420 -8.66 -10.47 -27.81
N ALA A 421 -9.02 -9.39 -28.49
CA ALA A 421 -10.04 -8.45 -28.01
C ALA A 421 -11.43 -9.08 -27.89
N SER A 422 -11.81 -9.95 -28.85
CA SER A 422 -13.08 -10.68 -28.81
C SER A 422 -13.12 -11.66 -27.64
N LEU A 423 -12.01 -12.41 -27.42
CA LEU A 423 -11.89 -13.36 -26.32
C LEU A 423 -11.91 -12.66 -24.95
N GLU A 424 -11.24 -11.52 -24.81
CA GLU A 424 -11.29 -10.70 -23.60
C GLU A 424 -12.72 -10.25 -23.29
N ALA A 425 -13.46 -9.76 -24.31
CA ALA A 425 -14.84 -9.32 -24.16
C ALA A 425 -15.80 -10.46 -23.79
N ALA A 426 -15.66 -11.62 -24.43
CA ALA A 426 -16.48 -12.81 -24.14
C ALA A 426 -16.19 -13.32 -22.71
N THR A 427 -14.91 -13.43 -22.34
CA THR A 427 -14.51 -13.82 -20.99
C THR A 427 -15.02 -12.86 -19.93
N LEU A 428 -14.94 -11.54 -20.18
CA LEU A 428 -15.45 -10.52 -19.28
C LEU A 428 -16.97 -10.62 -19.12
N LYS A 429 -17.69 -10.87 -20.21
CA LYS A 429 -19.16 -11.04 -20.19
C LYS A 429 -19.58 -12.18 -19.27
N ASP A 430 -18.88 -13.31 -19.31
CA ASP A 430 -19.20 -14.48 -18.50
C ASP A 430 -18.68 -14.38 -17.07
N LEU A 431 -17.55 -13.66 -16.85
CA LEU A 431 -16.95 -13.49 -15.52
C LEU A 431 -17.70 -12.45 -14.67
N LYS A 432 -18.24 -11.39 -15.27
CA LYS A 432 -18.99 -10.35 -14.54
C LYS A 432 -20.10 -10.90 -13.64
N PRO A 433 -21.04 -11.75 -14.15
CA PRO A 433 -22.10 -12.28 -13.30
C PRO A 433 -21.55 -13.22 -12.21
N ALA A 434 -20.51 -14.00 -12.50
CA ALA A 434 -19.87 -14.86 -11.50
C ALA A 434 -19.20 -14.05 -10.39
N GLY A 435 -18.57 -12.92 -10.72
CA GLY A 435 -18.03 -11.97 -9.76
C GLY A 435 -19.13 -11.32 -8.91
N ALA A 436 -20.17 -10.79 -9.55
CA ALA A 436 -21.28 -10.12 -8.88
C ALA A 436 -22.02 -11.02 -7.87
N GLN A 437 -22.22 -12.29 -8.18
CA GLN A 437 -22.81 -13.28 -7.27
C GLN A 437 -21.99 -13.47 -5.98
N ASN A 438 -20.71 -13.14 -6.01
CA ASN A 438 -19.79 -13.26 -4.88
C ASN A 438 -19.35 -11.90 -4.30
N GLY A 439 -20.05 -10.81 -4.66
CA GLY A 439 -19.80 -9.47 -4.13
C GLY A 439 -18.60 -8.75 -4.75
N LEU A 440 -18.08 -9.26 -5.88
CA LEU A 440 -16.97 -8.64 -6.59
C LEU A 440 -17.46 -7.91 -7.84
N THR A 441 -16.92 -6.74 -8.10
CA THR A 441 -17.08 -6.03 -9.35
C THR A 441 -15.87 -6.30 -10.24
N VAL A 442 -16.08 -7.05 -11.33
CA VAL A 442 -15.05 -7.30 -12.34
C VAL A 442 -15.08 -6.15 -13.34
N GLN A 443 -13.97 -5.40 -13.45
CA GLN A 443 -13.89 -4.23 -14.32
C GLN A 443 -13.45 -4.61 -15.73
N TRP A 444 -12.34 -5.33 -15.85
CA TRP A 444 -11.85 -5.83 -17.13
C TRP A 444 -11.01 -7.09 -16.98
N VAL A 445 -10.88 -7.80 -18.09
CA VAL A 445 -9.97 -8.92 -18.29
C VAL A 445 -9.03 -8.55 -19.41
N ARG A 446 -7.74 -8.81 -19.24
CA ARG A 446 -6.72 -8.61 -20.27
C ARG A 446 -5.89 -9.87 -20.42
N PHE A 447 -5.73 -10.30 -21.66
CA PHE A 447 -4.83 -11.39 -22.00
C PHE A 447 -3.45 -10.84 -22.34
N GLY A 448 -2.42 -11.53 -21.90
CA GLY A 448 -1.05 -11.37 -22.37
C GLY A 448 -0.87 -12.09 -23.72
N ASP A 449 0.36 -12.12 -24.20
CA ASP A 449 0.64 -12.89 -25.39
C ASP A 449 0.56 -14.39 -25.09
N PRO A 450 -0.22 -15.17 -25.89
CA PRO A 450 -0.32 -16.60 -25.70
C PRO A 450 1.03 -17.26 -26.01
N MET A 451 1.43 -18.22 -25.19
CA MET A 451 2.59 -19.04 -25.48
C MET A 451 2.21 -20.13 -26.48
N ILE A 452 2.27 -19.77 -27.76
CA ILE A 452 2.01 -20.68 -28.87
C ILE A 452 3.21 -21.60 -29.07
N PRO A 453 3.02 -22.91 -29.25
CA PRO A 453 4.09 -23.83 -29.62
C PRO A 453 4.83 -23.32 -30.88
N PRO A 454 6.15 -23.17 -30.82
CA PRO A 454 6.91 -22.53 -31.91
C PRO A 454 6.80 -23.31 -33.22
N GLU A 455 6.48 -24.60 -33.16
CA GLU A 455 6.26 -25.49 -34.32
C GLU A 455 5.14 -24.95 -35.23
N LEU A 456 4.09 -24.35 -34.66
CA LEU A 456 2.98 -23.75 -35.43
C LEU A 456 3.39 -22.43 -36.12
N LEU A 457 4.39 -21.74 -35.60
CA LEU A 457 4.84 -20.46 -36.13
C LEU A 457 5.95 -20.64 -37.21
N ILE A 458 6.64 -21.78 -37.22
CA ILE A 458 7.78 -22.06 -38.16
C ILE A 458 7.36 -21.92 -39.63
N PRO A 459 6.25 -22.52 -40.10
CA PRO A 459 5.88 -22.41 -41.53
C PRO A 459 5.67 -20.96 -41.95
N GLY A 460 4.99 -20.17 -41.15
CA GLY A 460 4.76 -18.75 -41.39
C GLY A 460 6.07 -17.94 -41.41
N LYS A 461 6.93 -18.13 -40.41
CA LYS A 461 8.26 -17.49 -40.34
C LYS A 461 9.18 -17.90 -41.51
N ARG A 462 9.19 -19.19 -41.87
CA ARG A 462 9.97 -19.67 -43.04
C ARG A 462 9.50 -19.04 -44.34
N LYS A 463 8.17 -18.95 -44.54
CA LYS A 463 7.59 -18.28 -45.71
C LYS A 463 7.99 -16.80 -45.75
N GLN A 464 7.88 -16.09 -44.65
CA GLN A 464 8.26 -14.67 -44.57
C GLN A 464 9.74 -14.46 -44.86
N LEU A 465 10.62 -15.30 -44.28
CA LEU A 465 12.08 -15.26 -44.57
C LEU A 465 12.39 -15.59 -46.03
N ALA A 466 11.70 -16.60 -46.62
CA ALA A 466 11.85 -16.91 -48.01
C ALA A 466 11.41 -15.78 -48.95
N ASP A 467 10.31 -15.11 -48.63
CA ASP A 467 9.81 -13.94 -49.37
C ASP A 467 10.80 -12.77 -49.24
N GLN A 468 11.35 -12.51 -48.06
CA GLN A 468 12.42 -11.50 -47.85
C GLN A 468 13.67 -11.83 -48.63
N LEU A 469 14.14 -13.09 -48.56
CA LEU A 469 15.30 -13.54 -49.37
C LEU A 469 15.05 -13.32 -50.85
N LYS A 470 13.88 -13.71 -51.34
CA LYS A 470 13.53 -13.50 -52.76
C LYS A 470 13.55 -12.01 -53.13
N GLN A 471 13.04 -11.15 -52.27
CA GLN A 471 13.05 -9.71 -52.48
C GLN A 471 14.48 -9.18 -52.48
N THR A 472 15.32 -9.59 -51.51
CA THR A 472 16.75 -9.22 -51.45
C THR A 472 17.50 -9.65 -52.71
N TYR A 473 17.30 -10.90 -53.17
CA TYR A 473 17.93 -11.37 -54.40
C TYR A 473 17.45 -10.59 -55.64
N VAL A 474 16.19 -10.13 -55.70
CA VAL A 474 15.70 -9.28 -56.77
C VAL A 474 16.41 -7.93 -56.73
N GLU A 475 16.47 -7.32 -55.53
CA GLU A 475 17.15 -6.03 -55.33
C GLU A 475 18.66 -6.11 -55.62
N GLU A 476 19.33 -7.17 -55.16
CA GLU A 476 20.76 -7.40 -55.50
C GLU A 476 20.97 -7.57 -57.00
N ARG A 477 20.10 -8.32 -57.65
CA ARG A 477 20.18 -8.49 -59.12
C ARG A 477 19.98 -7.17 -59.85
N GLU A 478 19.01 -6.37 -59.45
CA GLU A 478 18.77 -5.04 -60.01
C GLU A 478 19.95 -4.10 -59.74
N ALA A 479 20.51 -4.14 -58.54
CA ALA A 479 21.72 -3.38 -58.21
C ALA A 479 22.93 -3.80 -59.04
N GLN A 480 23.12 -5.13 -59.26
CA GLN A 480 24.17 -5.64 -60.14
C GLN A 480 23.92 -5.22 -61.59
N PHE A 481 22.70 -5.32 -62.10
CA PHE A 481 22.35 -4.80 -63.43
C PHE A 481 22.65 -3.30 -63.57
N ALA A 482 22.26 -2.52 -62.56
CA ALA A 482 22.54 -1.08 -62.54
C ALA A 482 24.05 -0.79 -62.52
N ARG A 483 24.85 -1.60 -61.73
CA ARG A 483 26.33 -1.49 -61.73
C ARG A 483 26.91 -1.83 -63.08
N VAL A 484 26.52 -2.97 -63.67
CA VAL A 484 26.99 -3.37 -65.02
C VAL A 484 26.61 -2.31 -66.05
N GLN A 485 25.43 -1.72 -65.97
CA GLN A 485 24.99 -0.65 -66.84
C GLN A 485 25.83 0.63 -66.65
N THR A 486 26.08 0.98 -65.38
CA THR A 486 26.94 2.13 -65.04
C THR A 486 28.37 1.92 -65.52
N GLU A 487 28.91 0.70 -65.39
CA GLU A 487 30.26 0.36 -65.88
C GLU A 487 30.31 0.39 -67.42
N LYS A 488 29.27 -0.13 -68.10
CA LYS A 488 29.15 0.00 -69.55
C LYS A 488 29.11 1.45 -70.03
N GLU A 489 28.32 2.28 -69.37
CA GLU A 489 28.25 3.70 -69.68
C GLU A 489 29.56 4.42 -69.36
N ARG A 490 30.24 4.08 -68.27
CA ARG A 490 31.60 4.57 -67.96
C ARG A 490 32.61 4.14 -69.02
N ALA A 491 32.60 2.84 -69.39
CA ALA A 491 33.49 2.35 -70.45
C ALA A 491 33.20 3.02 -71.81
N ARG A 492 31.91 3.29 -72.14
CA ARG A 492 31.53 4.06 -73.34
C ARG A 492 31.97 5.51 -73.22
N ALA A 493 31.81 6.13 -72.05
CA ALA A 493 32.23 7.51 -71.83
C ALA A 493 33.76 7.63 -71.89
N ASP A 494 34.49 6.64 -71.35
CA ASP A 494 35.96 6.59 -71.46
C ASP A 494 36.44 6.36 -72.89
N GLN A 495 35.76 5.49 -73.66
CA GLN A 495 36.03 5.34 -75.09
C GLN A 495 35.69 6.59 -75.91
N GLN A 496 34.54 7.24 -75.64
CA GLN A 496 34.20 8.52 -76.24
C GLN A 496 35.15 9.61 -75.77
N GLY A 497 35.56 9.60 -74.51
CA GLY A 497 36.57 10.50 -73.96
C GLY A 497 37.93 10.35 -74.62
N THR A 498 38.32 9.10 -74.92
CA THR A 498 39.57 8.83 -75.65
C THR A 498 39.47 9.20 -77.15
N LEU A 499 38.33 8.95 -77.78
CA LEU A 499 38.06 9.41 -79.12
C LEU A 499 37.99 10.95 -79.21
N MET A 500 37.27 11.57 -78.27
CA MET A 500 37.20 13.04 -78.17
C MET A 500 38.55 13.66 -77.81
N LYS A 501 39.36 13.00 -76.93
CA LYS A 501 40.72 13.44 -76.65
C LYS A 501 41.61 13.36 -77.90
N SER A 502 41.42 12.31 -78.76
CA SER A 502 42.11 12.18 -80.02
C SER A 502 41.65 13.24 -81.04
N GLU A 503 40.33 13.51 -81.14
CA GLU A 503 39.82 14.56 -81.99
C GLU A 503 40.11 15.98 -81.44
N ILE A 504 40.07 16.13 -80.11
CA ILE A 504 40.42 17.41 -79.44
C ILE A 504 41.95 17.61 -79.57
N GLY A 505 42.77 16.52 -79.50
CA GLY A 505 44.20 16.59 -79.67
C GLY A 505 44.56 17.19 -81.06
N ILE A 506 43.78 16.90 -82.11
CA ILE A 506 43.93 17.45 -83.40
C ILE A 506 43.43 18.91 -83.46
N LYS A 507 42.28 19.21 -82.81
CA LYS A 507 41.72 20.59 -82.76
C LYS A 507 42.43 21.50 -81.74
N VAL A 508 43.01 20.95 -80.72
CA VAL A 508 43.79 21.68 -79.68
C VAL A 508 45.13 22.13 -80.20
N ALA A 509 45.73 21.34 -81.11
CA ALA A 509 46.96 21.79 -81.82
C ALA A 509 46.68 23.09 -82.66
N ASP A 510 45.47 23.24 -83.23
CA ASP A 510 45.11 24.42 -83.97
C ASP A 510 44.57 25.60 -83.06
N ASN A 511 43.90 25.29 -82.02
CA ASN A 511 43.32 26.32 -81.10
C ASN A 511 44.28 26.79 -79.98
N ASN A 512 45.34 26.03 -79.70
CA ASN A 512 46.33 26.44 -78.69
C ASN A 512 47.15 27.68 -79.09
N LYS A 513 47.09 28.06 -80.27
CA LYS A 513 47.69 29.31 -80.76
C LYS A 513 46.77 30.50 -80.50
N LEU A 514 45.45 30.28 -80.46
CA LEU A 514 44.44 31.37 -80.25
C LEU A 514 44.03 31.48 -78.76
N ALA A 515 44.10 30.38 -77.96
CA ALA A 515 43.64 30.38 -76.62
C ALA A 515 44.62 31.02 -75.63
N ARG A 516 45.95 30.87 -75.84
CA ARG A 516 46.95 31.46 -74.95
C ARG A 516 46.90 33.01 -74.84
N THR A 517 46.29 33.70 -75.83
CA THR A 517 46.11 35.15 -75.76
C THR A 517 44.86 35.57 -75.00
N LYS A 518 43.80 34.73 -74.96
CA LYS A 518 42.56 35.03 -74.21
C LYS A 518 42.50 34.54 -72.76
N GLU A 519 43.21 33.48 -72.42
CA GLU A 519 43.31 33.00 -71.07
C GLU A 519 43.99 33.97 -70.08
N GLY A 520 45.07 34.67 -70.59
CA GLY A 520 45.75 35.67 -69.82
C GLY A 520 44.92 36.91 -69.48
N GLU A 521 43.89 37.20 -70.24
CA GLU A 521 43.00 38.33 -69.94
C GLU A 521 41.84 37.96 -69.04
N GLY A 522 41.31 36.69 -69.12
CA GLY A 522 40.19 36.20 -68.30
C GLY A 522 40.60 35.92 -66.84
N GLU A 523 41.79 35.34 -66.66
CA GLU A 523 42.30 35.03 -65.34
C GLU A 523 42.61 36.28 -64.53
N LYS A 524 43.11 37.32 -65.21
CA LYS A 524 43.38 38.65 -64.60
C LYS A 524 42.09 39.35 -64.14
N ALA A 525 40.98 39.19 -64.87
CA ALA A 525 39.69 39.75 -64.55
C ALA A 525 38.99 38.99 -63.41
N TYR A 526 39.08 37.65 -63.39
CA TYR A 526 38.47 36.84 -62.31
C TYR A 526 39.18 37.05 -60.98
N LEU A 527 40.51 37.01 -60.94
CA LEU A 527 41.28 37.26 -59.72
C LEU A 527 41.10 38.66 -59.17
N SER A 528 40.87 39.67 -60.05
CA SER A 528 40.57 41.02 -59.63
C SER A 528 39.16 41.17 -58.97
N LEU A 529 38.17 40.40 -59.43
CA LEU A 529 36.81 40.40 -58.89
C LEU A 529 36.74 39.63 -57.54
N VAL A 530 37.43 38.53 -57.40
CA VAL A 530 37.50 37.76 -56.13
C VAL A 530 38.28 38.55 -55.09
N ALA A 531 39.40 39.22 -55.45
CA ALA A 531 40.15 40.08 -54.55
C ALA A 531 39.32 41.30 -54.07
N GLN A 532 38.52 41.90 -54.95
CA GLN A 532 37.61 43.00 -54.60
C GLN A 532 36.46 42.54 -53.69
N GLY A 533 35.99 41.28 -53.85
CA GLY A 533 34.98 40.68 -52.94
C GLY A 533 35.50 40.45 -51.55
N GLN A 534 36.70 39.90 -51.45
CA GLN A 534 37.37 39.67 -50.14
C GLN A 534 37.82 40.95 -49.46
N GLU A 535 38.22 41.98 -50.24
CA GLU A 535 38.59 43.30 -49.73
C GLU A 535 37.35 44.04 -49.15
N LYS A 536 36.21 43.91 -49.77
CA LYS A 536 34.95 44.43 -49.25
C LYS A 536 34.46 43.71 -47.99
N GLN A 537 34.63 42.40 -47.90
CA GLN A 537 34.35 41.64 -46.67
C GLN A 537 35.32 41.99 -45.56
N ALA A 538 36.62 42.10 -45.83
CA ALA A 538 37.61 42.48 -44.85
C ALA A 538 37.46 43.92 -44.36
N ASN A 539 36.96 44.82 -45.17
CA ASN A 539 36.71 46.23 -44.79
C ASN A 539 35.45 46.44 -43.94
N VAL A 540 34.45 45.51 -44.02
CA VAL A 540 33.22 45.60 -43.22
C VAL A 540 33.35 44.87 -41.90
N LEU A 541 34.10 43.75 -41.82
CA LEU A 541 34.17 42.89 -40.65
C LEU A 541 35.52 42.96 -39.88
N GLY A 542 36.55 43.64 -40.40
CA GLY A 542 37.91 43.63 -39.90
C GLY A 542 38.65 42.34 -40.32
N LYS A 543 39.94 42.47 -40.62
CA LYS A 543 40.79 41.38 -41.20
C LYS A 543 40.84 40.11 -40.37
N GLU A 544 40.81 40.21 -39.03
CA GLU A 544 40.84 39.08 -38.14
C GLU A 544 39.50 38.30 -38.10
N LYS A 545 38.37 39.00 -38.03
CA LYS A 545 37.06 38.38 -37.98
C LYS A 545 36.60 37.78 -39.32
N ALA A 546 37.06 38.30 -40.44
CA ALA A 546 36.80 37.73 -41.74
C ALA A 546 37.52 36.40 -41.95
N PHE A 547 38.74 36.27 -41.37
CA PHE A 547 39.51 35.02 -41.43
C PHE A 547 38.91 33.94 -40.53
N GLU A 548 38.46 34.30 -39.33
CA GLU A 548 37.76 33.39 -38.41
C GLU A 548 36.44 32.87 -39.01
N LEU A 549 35.68 33.73 -39.67
CA LEU A 549 34.43 33.34 -40.28
C LEU A 549 34.64 32.38 -41.45
N ALA A 550 35.64 32.61 -42.30
CA ALA A 550 36.01 31.71 -43.40
C ALA A 550 36.55 30.38 -42.89
N TYR A 551 37.26 30.37 -41.74
CA TYR A 551 37.72 29.13 -41.11
C TYR A 551 36.58 28.32 -40.53
N VAL A 552 35.62 28.95 -39.83
CA VAL A 552 34.46 28.28 -39.28
C VAL A 552 33.55 27.74 -40.38
N GLU A 553 33.40 28.46 -41.51
CA GLU A 553 32.62 28.04 -42.66
C GLU A 553 33.23 26.79 -43.33
N LYS A 554 34.56 26.74 -43.48
CA LYS A 554 35.28 25.56 -43.98
C LYS A 554 35.24 24.37 -43.03
N VAL A 555 35.28 24.60 -41.71
CA VAL A 555 35.16 23.51 -40.71
C VAL A 555 33.74 22.98 -40.68
N LEU A 556 32.71 23.84 -40.81
CA LEU A 556 31.32 23.41 -40.90
C LEU A 556 31.01 22.64 -42.21
N GLU A 557 31.66 23.01 -43.32
CA GLU A 557 31.55 22.31 -44.60
C GLU A 557 32.18 20.92 -44.53
N ALA A 558 33.35 20.80 -43.92
CA ALA A 558 34.02 19.55 -43.65
C ALA A 558 33.26 18.63 -42.67
N ALA A 559 32.55 19.23 -41.67
CA ALA A 559 31.70 18.52 -40.73
C ALA A 559 30.37 18.00 -41.33
N LYS A 560 29.92 18.58 -42.43
CA LYS A 560 28.77 18.09 -43.22
C LYS A 560 29.11 16.86 -44.03
N GLU A 561 30.35 16.75 -44.52
CA GLU A 561 30.79 15.61 -45.30
C GLU A 561 31.21 14.42 -44.47
N THR A 562 31.63 14.61 -43.23
CA THR A 562 32.02 13.56 -42.30
C THR A 562 31.54 13.84 -40.87
N PRO A 563 30.33 13.33 -40.47
CA PRO A 563 29.73 13.60 -39.14
C PRO A 563 30.54 13.09 -37.95
N GLU A 564 31.51 12.21 -38.15
CA GLU A 564 32.34 11.64 -37.07
C GLU A 564 33.48 12.54 -36.58
N ILE A 565 33.73 13.67 -37.23
CA ILE A 565 34.83 14.59 -36.88
C ILE A 565 34.52 15.44 -35.63
N ILE A 566 33.26 15.58 -35.28
CA ILE A 566 32.86 16.33 -34.08
C ILE A 566 32.31 15.37 -33.03
N LYS A 567 33.17 14.75 -32.24
CA LYS A 567 32.81 14.15 -30.95
C LYS A 567 32.82 15.23 -29.88
N ILE A 568 31.64 15.71 -29.50
CA ILE A 568 31.50 16.63 -28.38
C ILE A 568 31.65 15.77 -27.10
N PRO A 569 32.68 15.99 -26.27
CA PRO A 569 32.72 15.35 -24.96
C PRO A 569 31.59 15.93 -24.10
N ASN A 570 30.88 15.05 -23.37
CA ASN A 570 29.84 15.43 -22.40
C ASN A 570 30.46 16.14 -21.19
N ILE A 571 30.97 17.34 -21.38
CA ILE A 571 31.39 18.21 -20.28
C ILE A 571 30.55 19.48 -20.39
N LEU A 572 29.58 19.59 -19.52
CA LEU A 572 28.79 20.79 -19.33
C LEU A 572 29.63 21.79 -18.52
N VAL A 573 30.27 22.72 -19.16
CA VAL A 573 30.88 23.88 -18.44
C VAL A 573 29.85 24.98 -18.44
N MET A 574 29.16 25.15 -17.32
CA MET A 574 28.39 26.35 -17.04
C MET A 574 29.36 27.47 -16.65
N GLY A 575 29.60 28.35 -17.58
CA GLY A 575 30.33 29.61 -17.33
C GLY A 575 29.76 30.71 -18.22
N SER A 576 29.18 31.72 -17.58
CA SER A 576 28.61 32.89 -18.23
C SER A 576 29.71 33.69 -18.92
N GLY A 577 29.52 33.97 -20.21
CA GLY A 577 30.36 34.91 -20.94
C GLY A 577 30.34 34.60 -22.43
N GLY A 578 29.56 35.41 -23.13
CA GLY A 578 29.33 35.22 -24.58
C GLY A 578 30.58 35.53 -25.39
N GLY A 579 30.68 34.85 -26.48
CA GLY A 579 31.58 35.19 -27.56
C GLY A 579 32.21 33.97 -28.23
N LEU A 580 32.55 34.15 -29.46
CA LEU A 580 33.24 33.19 -30.34
C LEU A 580 34.56 32.62 -29.77
N GLU A 581 35.09 33.19 -28.72
CA GLU A 581 36.33 32.76 -28.08
C GLU A 581 36.22 31.38 -27.38
N GLY A 582 35.04 31.02 -26.88
CA GLY A 582 34.79 29.68 -26.32
C GLY A 582 34.84 28.56 -27.33
N ALA A 583 34.35 28.80 -28.54
CA ALA A 583 34.37 27.81 -29.63
C ALA A 583 35.79 27.60 -30.19
N ALA A 584 36.62 28.63 -30.22
CA ALA A 584 38.01 28.56 -30.63
C ALA A 584 38.89 27.76 -29.65
N ALA A 585 38.59 27.86 -28.34
CA ALA A 585 39.31 27.11 -27.32
C ALA A 585 39.00 25.58 -27.38
N ILE A 586 37.76 25.22 -27.72
CA ILE A 586 37.34 23.81 -27.87
C ILE A 586 37.98 23.18 -29.11
N LEU A 587 38.07 23.93 -30.23
CA LEU A 587 38.71 23.47 -31.45
C LEU A 587 40.26 23.43 -31.34
N GLY A 588 40.85 24.31 -30.54
CA GLY A 588 42.28 24.29 -30.23
C GLY A 588 42.70 23.08 -29.39
N ALA A 589 41.84 22.68 -28.42
CA ALA A 589 42.12 21.51 -27.58
C ALA A 589 42.04 20.16 -28.32
N ASN A 590 41.18 20.05 -29.34
CA ASN A 590 41.07 18.85 -30.15
C ASN A 590 42.28 18.64 -31.11
N ASN A 591 42.96 19.69 -31.54
CA ASN A 591 44.15 19.55 -32.34
C ASN A 591 45.37 19.07 -31.53
N MET A 592 45.39 19.23 -30.21
CA MET A 592 46.41 18.66 -29.33
C MET A 592 46.25 17.16 -29.04
N THR A 593 45.00 16.66 -29.10
CA THR A 593 44.72 15.22 -28.86
C THR A 593 44.90 14.34 -30.09
N LEU A 594 44.81 14.89 -31.30
CA LEU A 594 45.02 14.16 -32.54
C LEU A 594 46.55 13.88 -32.83
N GLY A 595 47.44 14.61 -32.18
CA GLY A 595 48.90 14.39 -32.29
C GLY A 595 49.42 13.24 -31.42
N LEU A 596 48.64 12.76 -30.44
CA LEU A 596 49.10 11.75 -29.46
C LEU A 596 48.56 10.31 -29.68
N GLN A 597 47.70 10.09 -30.68
CA GLN A 597 47.09 8.78 -30.94
C GLN A 597 47.63 8.02 -32.16
N LYS A 598 48.80 8.39 -32.69
CA LYS A 598 49.49 7.59 -33.72
C LYS A 598 50.55 6.65 -33.15
N GLY A 599 50.29 6.07 -32.00
CA GLY A 599 51.22 5.10 -31.42
C GLY A 599 50.57 4.25 -30.36
N LYS A 600 49.80 3.23 -30.74
CA LYS A 600 49.76 1.88 -30.16
C LYS A 600 48.50 1.14 -30.59
N VAL A 601 48.69 0.35 -31.63
CA VAL A 601 47.88 -0.86 -31.83
C VAL A 601 48.68 -1.97 -31.19
N VAL A 602 48.22 -2.53 -30.12
CA VAL A 602 48.57 -3.87 -29.63
C VAL A 602 47.32 -4.52 -29.04
N ASN A 603 47.05 -5.70 -29.61
CA ASN A 603 46.13 -6.74 -29.18
C ASN A 603 45.78 -6.79 -27.67
N GLN A 604 44.52 -7.09 -27.37
CA GLN A 604 44.22 -8.26 -26.52
C GLN A 604 42.74 -8.69 -26.71
N GLN A 605 42.62 -9.94 -27.18
CA GLN A 605 41.48 -10.81 -27.00
C GLN A 605 41.35 -11.17 -25.51
N GLN A 606 40.17 -11.04 -24.96
CA GLN A 606 39.49 -12.09 -24.16
C GLN A 606 38.04 -11.71 -23.98
#